data_06b1c6ae73a82a3e3120acce86570324
#
_entry.id   06b1c6ae73a82a3e3120acce86570324
#
_cell.length_a   1.000
_cell.length_b   1.000
_cell.length_c   1.000
_cell.angle_alpha   90.00
_cell.angle_beta   90.00
_cell.angle_gamma   90.00
#
_symmetry.space_group_name_H-M   'P 1'
#
loop_
_entity.id
_entity.type
_entity.pdbx_description
1 polymer ?
#
loop_
_entity_poly.entity_id
_entity_poly.type
_entity_poly.pdbx_seq_one_letter_code
_entity_poly.pdbx_strand_id
1 'polypeptide(L)'
;MLIKHLQEHFFRELTKTEHLEKIKEGTLPYNRLMSYYKCAIMEVETKFKVLNEQFSLHYDENPIEAIKSRLKSPDSIMKKLRKKELPFTTDAIEENITDIAGIRVVCSFEEDIYKMADCLLQQDDVTLIERKDYIKHPKESGYRSLHLICLLYT
;
A
#
# COMPACT_ATOMS: atom_id res chain seq x y z
N MET A 1 -15.52 -11.04 15.01
CA MET A 1 -16.02 -12.41 14.71
C MET A 1 -17.47 -12.44 14.25
N LEU A 2 -18.37 -11.61 14.77
CA LEU A 2 -19.78 -11.55 14.32
C LEU A 2 -19.99 -11.02 12.88
N ILE A 3 -19.11 -10.13 12.40
CA ILE A 3 -19.26 -9.50 11.07
C ILE A 3 -19.02 -10.50 9.93
N LYS A 4 -18.12 -11.45 10.10
CA LYS A 4 -17.80 -12.46 9.07
C LYS A 4 -18.97 -13.43 8.82
N HIS A 5 -19.66 -13.86 9.87
CA HIS A 5 -20.83 -14.74 9.77
C HIS A 5 -22.07 -14.07 9.16
N LEU A 6 -22.28 -12.78 9.46
CA LEU A 6 -23.40 -12.00 8.88
C LEU A 6 -23.18 -11.75 7.38
N GLN A 7 -21.95 -11.45 6.96
CA GLN A 7 -21.61 -11.28 5.54
C GLN A 7 -21.74 -12.59 4.75
N GLU A 8 -21.29 -13.71 5.30
CA GLU A 8 -21.43 -15.01 4.65
C GLU A 8 -22.89 -15.46 4.54
N HIS A 9 -23.71 -15.20 5.56
CA HIS A 9 -25.15 -15.53 5.54
C HIS A 9 -25.92 -14.62 4.57
N PHE A 10 -25.69 -13.33 4.61
CA PHE A 10 -26.31 -12.34 3.71
C PHE A 10 -25.93 -12.60 2.25
N PHE A 11 -24.67 -12.91 1.98
CA PHE A 11 -24.20 -13.28 0.64
C PHE A 11 -24.77 -14.64 0.17
N ARG A 12 -24.94 -15.61 1.03
CA ARG A 12 -25.55 -16.90 0.69
C ARG A 12 -27.02 -16.78 0.27
N GLU A 13 -27.76 -15.91 0.90
CA GLU A 13 -29.15 -15.64 0.57
C GLU A 13 -29.33 -14.89 -0.76
N LEU A 14 -28.40 -13.95 -1.06
CA LEU A 14 -28.37 -13.21 -2.32
C LEU A 14 -27.87 -14.03 -3.53
N THR A 15 -27.21 -15.18 -3.30
CA THR A 15 -26.49 -15.92 -4.33
C THR A 15 -27.24 -17.19 -4.80
N LYS A 16 -28.56 -17.23 -4.74
CA LYS A 16 -29.35 -18.35 -5.32
C LYS A 16 -29.38 -18.36 -6.86
N THR A 17 -28.54 -17.60 -7.55
CA THR A 17 -28.44 -17.62 -9.01
C THR A 17 -27.02 -17.95 -9.45
N GLU A 18 -26.86 -18.97 -10.30
CA GLU A 18 -25.59 -19.41 -10.94
C GLU A 18 -24.75 -18.27 -11.54
N HIS A 19 -25.40 -17.16 -11.91
CA HIS A 19 -24.75 -15.97 -12.46
C HIS A 19 -23.87 -15.23 -11.43
N LEU A 20 -24.29 -15.21 -10.16
CA LEU A 20 -23.55 -14.53 -9.09
C LEU A 20 -22.36 -15.36 -8.60
N GLU A 21 -22.43 -16.68 -8.70
CA GLU A 21 -21.28 -17.55 -8.40
C GLU A 21 -20.18 -17.38 -9.45
N LYS A 22 -20.51 -17.32 -10.73
CA LYS A 22 -19.55 -17.04 -11.81
C LYS A 22 -18.88 -15.67 -11.69
N ILE A 23 -19.63 -14.64 -11.30
CA ILE A 23 -19.08 -13.30 -11.03
C ILE A 23 -18.13 -13.34 -9.83
N LYS A 24 -18.47 -14.05 -8.75
CA LYS A 24 -17.61 -14.25 -7.58
C LYS A 24 -16.32 -14.98 -7.93
N GLU A 25 -16.41 -16.07 -8.67
CA GLU A 25 -15.22 -16.82 -9.13
C GLU A 25 -14.32 -15.96 -10.00
N GLY A 26 -14.87 -15.14 -10.89
CA GLY A 26 -14.11 -14.22 -11.74
C GLY A 26 -13.43 -13.07 -11.00
N THR A 27 -14.02 -12.60 -9.87
CA THR A 27 -13.46 -11.49 -9.08
C THR A 27 -12.61 -11.94 -7.90
N LEU A 28 -12.67 -13.21 -7.53
CA LEU A 28 -11.93 -13.75 -6.37
C LEU A 28 -10.42 -13.57 -6.44
N PRO A 29 -9.73 -13.82 -7.58
CA PRO A 29 -8.29 -13.59 -7.68
C PRO A 29 -7.91 -12.13 -7.45
N TYR A 30 -8.67 -11.19 -8.05
CA TYR A 30 -8.47 -9.77 -7.86
C TYR A 30 -8.67 -9.34 -6.40
N ASN A 31 -9.75 -9.79 -5.76
CA ASN A 31 -10.04 -9.47 -4.36
C ASN A 31 -8.97 -10.03 -3.42
N ARG A 32 -8.45 -11.22 -3.72
CA ARG A 32 -7.33 -11.82 -2.97
C ARG A 32 -6.08 -10.96 -3.09
N LEU A 33 -5.73 -10.55 -4.30
CA LEU A 33 -4.59 -9.67 -4.56
C LEU A 33 -4.73 -8.34 -3.80
N MET A 34 -5.89 -7.69 -3.88
CA MET A 34 -6.15 -6.45 -3.14
C MET A 34 -6.10 -6.63 -1.62
N SER A 35 -6.49 -7.79 -1.11
CA SER A 35 -6.35 -8.12 0.31
C SER A 35 -4.90 -8.19 0.74
N TYR A 36 -4.01 -8.76 -0.05
CA TYR A 36 -2.56 -8.79 0.24
C TYR A 36 -1.98 -7.38 0.29
N TYR A 37 -2.29 -6.52 -0.68
CA TYR A 37 -1.86 -5.12 -0.64
C TYR A 37 -2.39 -4.35 0.56
N LYS A 38 -3.62 -4.63 0.98
CA LYS A 38 -4.19 -4.05 2.20
C LYS A 38 -3.45 -4.51 3.46
N CYS A 39 -3.12 -5.79 3.56
CA CYS A 39 -2.31 -6.32 4.65
C CYS A 39 -0.92 -5.68 4.70
N ALA A 40 -0.26 -5.54 3.54
CA ALA A 40 1.04 -4.87 3.44
C ALA A 40 0.97 -3.40 3.90
N ILE A 41 -0.10 -2.67 3.55
CA ILE A 41 -0.34 -1.31 4.07
C ILE A 41 -0.40 -1.32 5.61
N MET A 42 -1.20 -2.20 6.19
CA MET A 42 -1.38 -2.28 7.65
C MET A 42 -0.06 -2.59 8.36
N GLU A 43 0.73 -3.48 7.79
CA GLU A 43 2.03 -3.87 8.35
C GLU A 43 3.03 -2.71 8.32
N VAL A 44 3.19 -2.05 7.18
CA VAL A 44 4.11 -0.90 7.06
C VAL A 44 3.65 0.29 7.91
N GLU A 45 2.35 0.56 7.99
CA GLU A 45 1.82 1.57 8.92
C GLU A 45 2.18 1.25 10.37
N THR A 46 2.07 -0.03 10.76
CA THR A 46 2.42 -0.47 12.12
C THR A 46 3.91 -0.29 12.37
N LYS A 47 4.78 -0.65 11.42
CA LYS A 47 6.23 -0.41 11.54
C LYS A 47 6.55 1.07 11.79
N PHE A 48 5.95 1.99 11.04
CA PHE A 48 6.17 3.42 11.28
C PHE A 48 5.63 3.91 12.62
N LYS A 49 4.48 3.40 13.07
CA LYS A 49 3.94 3.73 14.40
C LYS A 49 4.89 3.25 15.51
N VAL A 50 5.41 2.03 15.39
CA VAL A 50 6.39 1.49 16.35
C VAL A 50 7.67 2.33 16.36
N LEU A 51 8.19 2.68 15.18
CA LEU A 51 9.37 3.56 15.08
C LEU A 51 9.12 4.91 15.75
N ASN A 52 7.98 5.55 15.50
CA ASN A 52 7.64 6.83 16.11
C ASN A 52 7.59 6.75 17.64
N GLU A 53 6.99 5.69 18.21
CA GLU A 53 6.98 5.44 19.66
C GLU A 53 8.38 5.25 20.22
N GLN A 54 9.24 4.49 19.53
CA GLN A 54 10.63 4.29 19.96
C GLN A 54 11.43 5.59 19.97
N PHE A 55 11.24 6.44 18.95
CA PHE A 55 11.89 7.76 18.89
C PHE A 55 11.40 8.68 20.01
N SER A 56 10.08 8.70 20.27
CA SER A 56 9.48 9.47 21.35
C SER A 56 10.08 9.10 22.71
N LEU A 57 10.22 7.80 22.99
CA LEU A 57 10.77 7.32 24.25
C LEU A 57 12.25 7.63 24.47
N HIS A 58 13.06 7.58 23.40
CA HIS A 58 14.51 7.70 23.53
C HIS A 58 15.04 9.13 23.36
N TYR A 59 14.32 9.96 22.60
CA TYR A 59 14.82 11.26 22.19
C TYR A 59 13.87 12.41 22.53
N ASP A 60 12.71 12.11 23.14
CA ASP A 60 11.62 13.09 23.40
C ASP A 60 11.20 13.84 22.12
N GLU A 61 11.27 13.15 20.99
CA GLU A 61 10.96 13.64 19.66
C GLU A 61 9.89 12.78 19.00
N ASN A 62 8.95 13.43 18.29
CA ASN A 62 7.98 12.75 17.44
C ASN A 62 8.30 13.08 15.98
N PRO A 63 9.14 12.28 15.31
CA PRO A 63 9.56 12.57 13.93
C PRO A 63 8.42 12.48 12.93
N ILE A 64 7.36 11.71 13.23
CA ILE A 64 6.22 11.49 12.35
C ILE A 64 5.01 12.30 12.82
N GLU A 65 4.56 13.26 12.01
CA GLU A 65 3.34 14.02 12.27
C GLU A 65 2.08 13.30 11.80
N ALA A 66 2.14 12.61 10.65
CA ALA A 66 1.00 11.91 10.08
C ALA A 66 1.42 10.74 9.19
N ILE A 67 0.60 9.68 9.24
CA ILE A 67 0.68 8.55 8.32
C ILE A 67 -0.65 8.48 7.58
N LYS A 68 -0.60 8.47 6.24
CA LYS A 68 -1.77 8.32 5.37
C LYS A 68 -1.53 7.18 4.41
N SER A 69 -2.50 6.29 4.27
CA SER A 69 -2.43 5.18 3.33
C SER A 69 -3.50 5.27 2.26
N ARG A 70 -3.23 4.61 1.16
CA ARG A 70 -4.14 4.54 0.03
C ARG A 70 -3.97 3.20 -0.68
N LEU A 71 -5.09 2.51 -0.88
CA LEU A 71 -5.19 1.44 -1.86
C LEU A 71 -5.74 2.01 -3.17
N LYS A 72 -5.06 1.73 -4.29
CA LYS A 72 -5.45 2.23 -5.61
C LYS A 72 -6.80 1.65 -6.02
N SER A 73 -7.72 2.51 -6.49
CA SER A 73 -9.06 2.09 -6.90
C SER A 73 -9.03 1.21 -8.15
N PRO A 74 -10.01 0.28 -8.32
CA PRO A 74 -10.13 -0.56 -9.51
C PRO A 74 -10.12 0.25 -10.81
N ASP A 75 -10.85 1.37 -10.85
CA ASP A 75 -10.88 2.26 -12.03
C ASP A 75 -9.51 2.84 -12.37
N SER A 76 -8.73 3.21 -11.34
CA SER A 76 -7.38 3.74 -11.53
C SER A 76 -6.40 2.67 -12.01
N ILE A 77 -6.55 1.43 -11.54
CA ILE A 77 -5.78 0.27 -12.01
C ILE A 77 -6.12 0.00 -13.48
N MET A 78 -7.41 -0.07 -13.80
CA MET A 78 -7.88 -0.32 -15.17
C MET A 78 -7.41 0.76 -16.16
N LYS A 79 -7.50 2.04 -15.78
CA LYS A 79 -6.99 3.16 -16.61
C LYS A 79 -5.49 3.02 -16.87
N LYS A 80 -4.72 2.58 -15.86
CA LYS A 80 -3.27 2.44 -15.98
C LYS A 80 -2.88 1.25 -16.88
N LEU A 81 -3.59 0.12 -16.76
CA LEU A 81 -3.41 -1.04 -17.63
C LEU A 81 -3.76 -0.72 -19.08
N ARG A 82 -4.89 -0.04 -19.32
CA ARG A 82 -5.29 0.41 -20.69
C ARG A 82 -4.24 1.32 -21.31
N LYS A 83 -3.69 2.26 -20.54
CA LYS A 83 -2.62 3.15 -21.02
C LYS A 83 -1.35 2.39 -21.42
N LYS A 84 -1.12 1.23 -20.82
CA LYS A 84 0.02 0.34 -21.11
C LYS A 84 -0.34 -0.76 -22.11
N GLU A 85 -1.58 -0.78 -22.63
CA GLU A 85 -2.09 -1.81 -23.54
C GLU A 85 -2.02 -3.23 -22.97
N LEU A 86 -2.21 -3.36 -21.65
CA LEU A 86 -2.14 -4.61 -20.91
C LEU A 86 -3.53 -5.17 -20.57
N PRO A 87 -3.69 -6.50 -20.51
CA PRO A 87 -4.93 -7.13 -20.12
C PRO A 87 -5.24 -6.87 -18.63
N PHE A 88 -6.52 -6.95 -18.26
CA PHE A 88 -6.94 -6.87 -16.86
C PHE A 88 -6.84 -8.24 -16.18
N THR A 89 -5.63 -8.62 -15.82
CA THR A 89 -5.31 -9.87 -15.10
C THR A 89 -4.49 -9.55 -13.84
N THR A 90 -4.52 -10.44 -12.84
CA THR A 90 -3.71 -10.30 -11.63
C THR A 90 -2.22 -10.22 -11.94
N ASP A 91 -1.73 -11.07 -12.84
CA ASP A 91 -0.33 -11.09 -13.24
C ASP A 91 0.11 -9.76 -13.87
N ALA A 92 -0.70 -9.22 -14.81
CA ALA A 92 -0.41 -7.93 -15.42
C ALA A 92 -0.42 -6.78 -14.39
N ILE A 93 -1.27 -6.86 -13.38
CA ILE A 93 -1.33 -5.88 -12.27
C ILE A 93 -0.05 -5.97 -11.44
N GLU A 94 0.32 -7.17 -10.97
CA GLU A 94 1.50 -7.38 -10.12
C GLU A 94 2.80 -6.97 -10.81
N GLU A 95 2.97 -7.35 -12.06
CA GLU A 95 4.20 -7.09 -12.82
C GLU A 95 4.35 -5.63 -13.26
N ASN A 96 3.24 -4.90 -13.48
CA ASN A 96 3.29 -3.63 -14.18
C ASN A 96 2.83 -2.42 -13.36
N ILE A 97 2.20 -2.61 -12.20
CA ILE A 97 1.67 -1.52 -11.37
C ILE A 97 2.29 -1.56 -9.98
N THR A 98 3.28 -0.71 -9.74
CA THR A 98 4.03 -0.63 -8.49
C THR A 98 3.41 0.28 -7.43
N ASP A 99 2.33 1.02 -7.75
CA ASP A 99 1.70 2.02 -6.89
C ASP A 99 0.27 1.64 -6.45
N ILE A 100 0.01 0.33 -6.26
CA ILE A 100 -1.29 -0.18 -5.78
C ILE A 100 -1.48 0.14 -4.31
N ALA A 101 -0.52 -0.22 -3.48
CA ALA A 101 -0.44 0.16 -2.08
C ALA A 101 0.45 1.40 -1.95
N GLY A 102 -0.07 2.46 -1.36
CA GLY A 102 0.68 3.69 -1.12
C GLY A 102 0.58 4.12 0.34
N ILE A 103 1.72 4.46 0.93
CA ILE A 103 1.81 5.01 2.27
C ILE A 103 2.56 6.33 2.17
N ARG A 104 2.00 7.36 2.80
CA ARG A 104 2.62 8.68 2.92
C ARG A 104 2.91 8.95 4.39
N VAL A 105 4.18 9.12 4.70
CA VAL A 105 4.65 9.54 6.02
C VAL A 105 5.02 11.02 5.92
N VAL A 106 4.46 11.83 6.82
CA VAL A 106 4.77 13.25 6.96
C VAL A 106 5.62 13.40 8.20
N CYS A 107 6.81 13.97 8.02
CA CYS A 107 7.76 14.21 9.11
C CYS A 107 7.86 15.69 9.43
N SER A 108 8.25 15.99 10.67
CA SER A 108 8.42 17.36 11.15
C SER A 108 9.59 18.07 10.50
N PHE A 109 10.69 17.35 10.26
CA PHE A 109 11.90 17.89 9.67
C PHE A 109 12.38 17.03 8.49
N GLU A 110 13.15 17.65 7.59
CA GLU A 110 13.69 16.97 6.40
C GLU A 110 14.61 15.80 6.78
N GLU A 111 15.41 15.95 7.83
CA GLU A 111 16.31 14.91 8.31
C GLU A 111 15.56 13.67 8.80
N ASP A 112 14.39 13.85 9.40
CA ASP A 112 13.57 12.74 9.89
C ASP A 112 13.02 11.87 8.76
N ILE A 113 12.79 12.46 7.57
CA ILE A 113 12.39 11.70 6.39
C ILE A 113 13.43 10.64 6.05
N TYR A 114 14.72 11.02 6.06
CA TYR A 114 15.82 10.10 5.76
C TYR A 114 15.99 9.07 6.87
N LYS A 115 15.93 9.50 8.14
CA LYS A 115 16.01 8.57 9.30
C LYS A 115 14.90 7.52 9.24
N MET A 116 13.65 7.93 9.01
CA MET A 116 12.52 7.00 8.92
C MET A 116 12.64 6.06 7.73
N ALA A 117 13.09 6.57 6.58
CA ALA A 117 13.35 5.75 5.40
C ALA A 117 14.43 4.70 5.66
N ASP A 118 15.55 5.09 6.28
CA ASP A 118 16.66 4.18 6.58
C ASP A 118 16.25 3.14 7.62
N CYS A 119 15.50 3.51 8.65
CA CYS A 119 14.96 2.56 9.63
C CYS A 119 13.99 1.54 8.99
N LEU A 120 13.15 1.97 8.05
CA LEU A 120 12.29 1.05 7.32
C LEU A 120 13.11 0.07 6.47
N LEU A 121 14.13 0.56 5.77
CA LEU A 121 14.96 -0.25 4.87
C LEU A 121 15.94 -1.18 5.61
N GLN A 122 16.13 -1.02 6.90
CA GLN A 122 16.88 -1.95 7.75
C GLN A 122 16.05 -3.16 8.20
N GLN A 123 14.73 -3.17 7.95
CA GLN A 123 13.91 -4.33 8.27
C GLN A 123 14.18 -5.47 7.28
N ASP A 124 14.33 -6.71 7.80
CA ASP A 124 14.70 -7.88 7.02
C ASP A 124 13.66 -8.27 5.95
N ASP A 125 12.42 -7.88 6.16
CA ASP A 125 11.27 -8.16 5.29
C ASP A 125 10.97 -7.05 4.26
N VAL A 126 11.80 -6.00 4.21
CA VAL A 126 11.64 -4.86 3.29
C VAL A 126 12.83 -4.79 2.34
N THR A 127 12.56 -4.92 1.05
CA THR A 127 13.59 -4.77 0.00
C THR A 127 13.31 -3.53 -0.84
N LEU A 128 14.29 -2.63 -0.94
CA LEU A 128 14.21 -1.45 -1.80
C LEU A 128 14.38 -1.85 -3.27
N ILE A 129 13.41 -1.47 -4.11
CA ILE A 129 13.46 -1.65 -5.57
C ILE A 129 13.92 -0.36 -6.25
N GLU A 130 13.35 0.79 -5.86
CA GLU A 130 13.68 2.08 -6.46
C GLU A 130 13.59 3.20 -5.43
N ARG A 131 14.55 4.15 -5.49
CA ARG A 131 14.56 5.38 -4.68
C ARG A 131 14.59 6.61 -5.60
N LYS A 132 13.63 7.51 -5.42
CA LYS A 132 13.59 8.82 -6.11
C LYS A 132 13.60 9.93 -5.07
N ASP A 133 14.68 10.69 -5.03
CA ASP A 133 14.88 11.77 -4.08
C ASP A 133 14.51 13.12 -4.71
N TYR A 134 13.23 13.47 -4.62
CA TYR A 134 12.73 14.77 -5.05
C TYR A 134 12.89 15.86 -3.98
N ILE A 135 13.50 15.55 -2.84
CA ILE A 135 13.92 16.56 -1.87
C ILE A 135 15.18 17.24 -2.39
N LYS A 136 16.19 16.43 -2.75
CA LYS A 136 17.46 16.92 -3.33
C LYS A 136 17.32 17.41 -4.77
N HIS A 137 16.45 16.76 -5.54
CA HIS A 137 16.17 17.06 -6.94
C HIS A 137 14.68 17.32 -7.16
N PRO A 138 14.16 18.50 -6.75
CA PRO A 138 12.73 18.83 -6.87
C PRO A 138 12.25 18.75 -8.31
N LYS A 139 10.98 18.40 -8.49
CA LYS A 139 10.35 18.47 -9.82
C LYS A 139 10.19 19.94 -10.26
N GLU A 140 10.05 20.17 -11.55
CA GLU A 140 9.78 21.51 -12.12
C GLU A 140 8.55 22.19 -11.48
N SER A 141 7.57 21.40 -11.05
CA SER A 141 6.39 21.89 -10.30
C SER A 141 6.67 22.33 -8.86
N GLY A 142 7.93 22.22 -8.39
CA GLY A 142 8.30 22.47 -6.99
C GLY A 142 7.97 21.33 -6.03
N TYR A 143 7.45 20.20 -6.53
CA TYR A 143 7.13 19.04 -5.68
C TYR A 143 8.39 18.43 -5.08
N ARG A 144 8.37 18.25 -3.76
CA ARG A 144 9.47 17.66 -2.97
C ARG A 144 8.95 16.48 -2.15
N SER A 145 9.63 15.35 -2.23
CA SER A 145 9.35 14.15 -1.45
C SER A 145 10.43 13.11 -1.68
N LEU A 146 10.67 12.23 -0.72
CA LEU A 146 11.43 11.01 -0.90
C LEU A 146 10.46 9.88 -1.28
N HIS A 147 10.63 9.27 -2.45
CA HIS A 147 9.85 8.14 -2.91
C HIS A 147 10.65 6.86 -2.81
N LEU A 148 10.07 5.86 -2.18
CA LEU A 148 10.61 4.51 -2.11
C LEU A 148 9.61 3.55 -2.76
N ILE A 149 10.07 2.71 -3.67
CA ILE A 149 9.34 1.54 -4.15
C ILE A 149 9.99 0.34 -3.50
N CYS A 150 9.22 -0.36 -2.67
CA CYS A 150 9.71 -1.49 -1.90
C CYS A 150 8.89 -2.74 -2.19
N LEU A 151 9.54 -3.87 -2.03
CA LEU A 151 8.91 -5.19 -1.94
C LEU A 151 8.86 -5.58 -0.46
N LEU A 152 7.70 -6.02 -0.01
CA LEU A 152 7.49 -6.53 1.34
C LEU A 152 7.31 -8.04 1.28
N TYR A 153 8.09 -8.77 2.05
CA TYR A 153 7.96 -10.22 2.22
C TYR A 153 7.18 -10.50 3.50
N THR A 154 5.98 -11.04 3.33
CA THR A 154 5.10 -11.40 4.46
C THR A 154 4.96 -12.91 4.59
#